data_1f7524cf7a64d863e99063694ba059ea
#
_entry.id   1f7524cf7a64d863e99063694ba059ea
#
_cell.length_a   1.000
_cell.length_b   1.000
_cell.length_c   1.000
_cell.angle_alpha   90.00
_cell.angle_beta   90.00
_cell.angle_gamma   90.00
#
_symmetry.space_group_name_H-M   'P 1'
#
loop_
_entity.id
_entity.type
_entity.pdbx_description
1 polymer ?
#
loop_
_entity_poly.entity_id
_entity_poly.type
_entity_poly.pdbx_seq_one_letter_code
_entity_poly.pdbx_strand_id
1 'polypeptide(L)'
;MEITFESKRIIVAGAARGIGHAIAVAFAENGGAVTACDRLFDEVEIYAGPAKSGSGSIRAAKVDVTDKASVQAVVADAGGAVDVLVYVAGGIRGQRPKPLEDVPAEDFHQIVDANLTGAFLFAQAVAPGMKRVHKGRIVTISSRAAIAPSLTGIQAYASAKHGQLGLVRQLSHELGQFGITVNTVAPGFLRTSPDYEPQWEGWGAEGQKAFVDRIAMRRMGTPQDIAHAVLFLASDYASWITGQILPVMGSHN
;
A
#
# COMPACT_ATOMS: atom_id res chain seq x y z
N MET A 1 7.70 23.84 -1.35
CA MET A 1 7.97 22.61 -0.58
C MET A 1 8.54 21.62 -1.60
N GLU A 2 9.78 21.23 -1.42
CA GLU A 2 10.41 20.18 -2.24
C GLU A 2 10.50 18.92 -1.40
N ILE A 3 9.99 17.80 -1.92
CA ILE A 3 10.07 16.51 -1.25
C ILE A 3 11.12 15.70 -2.00
N THR A 4 12.20 15.32 -1.31
CA THR A 4 13.26 14.48 -1.85
C THR A 4 13.50 13.27 -0.95
N PHE A 5 13.97 12.18 -1.55
CA PHE A 5 14.31 10.93 -0.87
C PHE A 5 15.74 10.50 -1.19
N GLU A 6 16.62 11.45 -1.53
CA GLU A 6 18.02 11.16 -1.77
C GLU A 6 18.64 10.41 -0.61
N SER A 7 19.43 9.38 -0.93
CA SER A 7 20.06 8.48 0.03
C SER A 7 19.09 7.70 0.92
N LYS A 8 17.78 7.68 0.65
CA LYS A 8 16.79 6.89 1.38
C LYS A 8 16.61 5.50 0.79
N ARG A 9 16.61 4.49 1.66
CA ARG A 9 16.26 3.11 1.33
C ARG A 9 14.77 2.88 1.55
N ILE A 10 14.07 2.53 0.48
CA ILE A 10 12.62 2.44 0.47
C ILE A 10 12.22 1.03 0.05
N ILE A 11 11.31 0.40 0.79
CA ILE A 11 10.67 -0.84 0.38
C ILE A 11 9.21 -0.53 0.03
N VAL A 12 8.79 -0.95 -1.16
CA VAL A 12 7.38 -0.91 -1.59
C VAL A 12 6.92 -2.35 -1.84
N ALA A 13 6.09 -2.87 -0.94
CA ALA A 13 5.53 -4.22 -1.05
C ALA A 13 4.19 -4.18 -1.79
N GLY A 14 4.04 -4.98 -2.85
CA GLY A 14 2.91 -4.94 -3.78
C GLY A 14 3.14 -3.98 -4.95
N ALA A 15 4.36 -3.96 -5.51
CA ALA A 15 4.81 -2.94 -6.47
C ALA A 15 4.73 -3.37 -7.94
N ALA A 16 4.22 -4.57 -8.27
CA ALA A 16 4.20 -5.06 -9.65
C ALA A 16 3.29 -4.23 -10.56
N ARG A 17 2.27 -3.58 -10.03
CA ARG A 17 1.28 -2.84 -10.83
C ARG A 17 0.54 -1.76 -10.03
N GLY A 18 -0.23 -0.95 -10.74
CA GLY A 18 -1.20 -0.02 -10.16
C GLY A 18 -0.61 0.95 -9.16
N ILE A 19 -1.21 1.04 -7.98
CA ILE A 19 -0.82 1.98 -6.93
C ILE A 19 0.63 1.73 -6.48
N GLY A 20 1.00 0.48 -6.23
CA GLY A 20 2.35 0.15 -5.75
C GLY A 20 3.44 0.48 -6.76
N HIS A 21 3.18 0.23 -8.05
CA HIS A 21 4.10 0.62 -9.12
C HIS A 21 4.27 2.14 -9.19
N ALA A 22 3.16 2.90 -9.18
CA ALA A 22 3.22 4.36 -9.21
C ALA A 22 3.98 4.94 -8.00
N ILE A 23 3.80 4.35 -6.81
CA ILE A 23 4.53 4.74 -5.60
C ILE A 23 6.03 4.47 -5.76
N ALA A 24 6.41 3.28 -6.25
CA ALA A 24 7.82 2.92 -6.45
C ALA A 24 8.51 3.87 -7.43
N VAL A 25 7.87 4.17 -8.56
CA VAL A 25 8.36 5.13 -9.55
C VAL A 25 8.48 6.52 -8.95
N ALA A 26 7.45 6.99 -8.24
CA ALA A 26 7.46 8.33 -7.66
C ALA A 26 8.59 8.51 -6.62
N PHE A 27 8.87 7.51 -5.78
CA PHE A 27 10.03 7.57 -4.89
C PHE A 27 11.37 7.62 -5.63
N ALA A 28 11.54 6.81 -6.68
CA ALA A 28 12.77 6.80 -7.46
C ALA A 28 12.97 8.12 -8.21
N GLU A 29 11.92 8.70 -8.78
CA GLU A 29 11.97 10.01 -9.44
C GLU A 29 12.34 11.14 -8.46
N ASN A 30 12.10 10.96 -7.17
CA ASN A 30 12.49 11.88 -6.11
C ASN A 30 13.78 11.44 -5.37
N GLY A 31 14.64 10.64 -6.00
CA GLY A 31 15.99 10.32 -5.55
C GLY A 31 16.12 9.07 -4.66
N GLY A 32 15.03 8.36 -4.41
CA GLY A 32 15.00 7.19 -3.53
C GLY A 32 15.62 5.92 -4.14
N ALA A 33 16.32 5.12 -3.33
CA ALA A 33 16.74 3.77 -3.69
C ALA A 33 15.61 2.79 -3.30
N VAL A 34 14.81 2.36 -4.28
CA VAL A 34 13.59 1.59 -4.08
C VAL A 34 13.83 0.10 -4.29
N THR A 35 13.49 -0.72 -3.30
CA THR A 35 13.27 -2.14 -3.47
C THR A 35 11.77 -2.37 -3.68
N ALA A 36 11.40 -2.61 -4.93
CA ALA A 36 10.04 -2.93 -5.33
C ALA A 36 9.82 -4.43 -5.12
N CYS A 37 8.86 -4.81 -4.28
CA CYS A 37 8.59 -6.20 -3.91
C CYS A 37 7.23 -6.65 -4.42
N ASP A 38 7.16 -7.80 -5.06
CA ASP A 38 5.91 -8.46 -5.41
C ASP A 38 6.12 -9.95 -5.70
N ARG A 39 5.07 -10.75 -5.58
CA ARG A 39 5.10 -12.17 -5.98
C ARG A 39 5.03 -12.35 -7.50
N LEU A 40 4.59 -11.33 -8.24
CA LEU A 40 4.34 -11.35 -9.69
C LEU A 40 5.58 -10.99 -10.53
N PHE A 41 6.73 -10.76 -9.93
CA PHE A 41 7.91 -10.25 -10.66
C PHE A 41 8.57 -11.20 -11.64
N ASP A 42 8.13 -12.45 -11.72
CA ASP A 42 8.49 -13.33 -12.83
C ASP A 42 7.52 -13.19 -14.01
N GLU A 43 6.35 -12.59 -13.81
CA GLU A 43 5.25 -12.53 -14.78
C GLU A 43 5.06 -11.11 -15.36
N VAL A 44 5.62 -10.10 -14.70
CA VAL A 44 5.42 -8.68 -15.04
C VAL A 44 6.78 -8.03 -15.25
N GLU A 45 6.97 -7.43 -16.43
CA GLU A 45 8.15 -6.62 -16.71
C GLU A 45 8.11 -5.36 -15.86
N ILE A 46 9.07 -5.24 -14.94
CA ILE A 46 9.22 -4.04 -14.13
C ILE A 46 10.39 -3.22 -14.62
N TYR A 47 10.20 -1.90 -14.60
CA TYR A 47 11.29 -0.98 -14.76
C TYR A 47 12.26 -1.11 -13.57
N ALA A 48 13.35 -1.86 -13.79
CA ALA A 48 14.46 -1.95 -12.85
C ALA A 48 15.66 -1.18 -13.41
N GLY A 49 16.28 -0.33 -12.59
CA GLY A 49 17.42 0.49 -13.01
C GLY A 49 17.34 1.92 -12.49
N PRO A 50 18.11 2.85 -13.10
CA PRO A 50 17.99 4.27 -12.80
C PRO A 50 16.58 4.77 -13.08
N ALA A 51 16.08 5.71 -12.29
CA ALA A 51 14.82 6.37 -12.57
C ALA A 51 14.87 7.07 -13.94
N LYS A 52 13.73 7.11 -14.64
CA LYS A 52 13.62 7.83 -15.93
C LYS A 52 13.90 9.33 -15.78
N SER A 53 13.60 9.86 -14.60
CA SER A 53 13.93 11.20 -14.16
C SER A 53 14.44 11.12 -12.71
N GLY A 54 15.32 12.03 -12.31
CA GLY A 54 15.90 12.03 -10.96
C GLY A 54 17.11 11.10 -10.77
N SER A 55 17.62 11.06 -9.54
CA SER A 55 18.86 10.37 -9.15
C SER A 55 18.63 9.00 -8.51
N GLY A 56 17.37 8.56 -8.38
CA GLY A 56 17.00 7.33 -7.70
C GLY A 56 17.13 6.08 -8.56
N SER A 57 16.76 4.95 -7.96
CA SER A 57 16.78 3.64 -8.64
C SER A 57 15.66 2.73 -8.16
N ILE A 58 15.29 1.75 -8.99
CA ILE A 58 14.36 0.69 -8.63
C ILE A 58 15.03 -0.65 -8.81
N ARG A 59 14.97 -1.49 -7.79
CA ARG A 59 15.36 -2.90 -7.82
C ARG A 59 14.12 -3.75 -7.54
N ALA A 60 13.82 -4.67 -8.43
CA ALA A 60 12.74 -5.64 -8.23
C ALA A 60 13.19 -6.79 -7.31
N ALA A 61 12.31 -7.26 -6.45
CA ALA A 61 12.53 -8.41 -5.60
C ALA A 61 11.24 -9.24 -5.49
N LYS A 62 11.32 -10.54 -5.83
CA LYS A 62 10.20 -11.46 -5.65
C LYS A 62 10.00 -11.73 -4.17
N VAL A 63 8.77 -11.58 -3.69
CA VAL A 63 8.42 -11.81 -2.28
C VAL A 63 6.99 -12.35 -2.15
N ASP A 64 6.82 -13.38 -1.32
CA ASP A 64 5.52 -13.72 -0.76
C ASP A 64 5.35 -12.97 0.56
N VAL A 65 4.43 -12.02 0.60
CA VAL A 65 4.18 -11.19 1.77
C VAL A 65 3.57 -11.97 2.95
N THR A 66 3.07 -13.18 2.71
CA THR A 66 2.51 -14.07 3.74
C THR A 66 3.57 -14.99 4.33
N ASP A 67 4.75 -15.10 3.72
CA ASP A 67 5.87 -15.86 4.23
C ASP A 67 6.87 -14.98 4.97
N LYS A 68 6.99 -15.22 6.28
CA LYS A 68 7.90 -14.48 7.16
C LYS A 68 9.36 -14.54 6.70
N ALA A 69 9.82 -15.70 6.25
CA ALA A 69 11.21 -15.87 5.82
C ALA A 69 11.50 -15.06 4.54
N SER A 70 10.59 -15.09 3.57
CA SER A 70 10.64 -14.28 2.36
C SER A 70 10.69 -12.77 2.67
N VAL A 71 9.84 -12.30 3.60
CA VAL A 71 9.83 -10.91 4.05
C VAL A 71 11.14 -10.52 4.74
N GLN A 72 11.66 -11.36 5.62
CA GLN A 72 12.94 -11.11 6.31
C GLN A 72 14.13 -11.03 5.34
N ALA A 73 14.16 -11.92 4.34
CA ALA A 73 15.21 -11.94 3.33
C ALA A 73 15.24 -10.62 2.54
N VAL A 74 14.11 -10.15 2.04
CA VAL A 74 14.06 -8.91 1.23
C VAL A 74 14.42 -7.66 2.06
N VAL A 75 14.06 -7.64 3.35
CA VAL A 75 14.46 -6.53 4.24
C VAL A 75 15.97 -6.57 4.54
N ALA A 76 16.54 -7.75 4.72
CA ALA A 76 18.01 -7.91 4.90
C ALA A 76 18.78 -7.46 3.65
N ASP A 77 18.29 -7.80 2.47
CA ASP A 77 18.88 -7.43 1.17
C ASP A 77 18.80 -5.94 0.86
N ALA A 78 18.04 -5.15 1.61
CA ALA A 78 18.00 -3.69 1.45
C ALA A 78 19.34 -2.99 1.80
N GLY A 79 20.31 -3.72 2.36
CA GLY A 79 21.67 -3.25 2.57
C GLY A 79 21.83 -2.24 3.71
N GLY A 80 20.93 -2.24 4.70
CA GLY A 80 21.00 -1.38 5.88
C GLY A 80 19.62 -1.12 6.49
N ALA A 81 19.52 -0.11 7.35
CA ALA A 81 18.22 0.29 7.88
C ALA A 81 17.34 0.84 6.76
N VAL A 82 16.10 0.33 6.67
CA VAL A 82 15.08 0.84 5.76
C VAL A 82 14.56 2.16 6.31
N ASP A 83 14.59 3.22 5.52
CA ASP A 83 14.07 4.54 5.91
C ASP A 83 12.55 4.61 5.77
N VAL A 84 12.00 4.02 4.69
CA VAL A 84 10.58 4.04 4.37
C VAL A 84 10.08 2.65 3.99
N LEU A 85 9.02 2.21 4.63
CA LEU A 85 8.24 1.05 4.22
C LEU A 85 6.87 1.52 3.71
N VAL A 86 6.51 1.11 2.49
CA VAL A 86 5.14 1.25 1.99
C VAL A 86 4.55 -0.14 1.74
N TYR A 87 3.46 -0.45 2.43
CA TYR A 87 2.76 -1.72 2.26
C TYR A 87 1.48 -1.54 1.45
N VAL A 88 1.52 -2.00 0.21
CA VAL A 88 0.41 -1.91 -0.77
C VAL A 88 -0.20 -3.27 -1.06
N ALA A 89 0.57 -4.35 -0.84
CA ALA A 89 0.16 -5.71 -1.18
C ALA A 89 -1.18 -6.11 -0.56
N GLY A 90 -1.91 -6.98 -1.27
CA GLY A 90 -3.22 -7.45 -0.81
C GLY A 90 -4.25 -7.50 -1.93
N GLY A 91 -5.42 -6.92 -1.68
CA GLY A 91 -6.58 -6.97 -2.59
C GLY A 91 -7.49 -8.15 -2.28
N ILE A 92 -8.41 -8.44 -3.21
CA ILE A 92 -9.45 -9.47 -3.04
C ILE A 92 -8.99 -10.87 -3.49
N ARG A 93 -7.78 -11.02 -4.00
CA ARG A 93 -7.19 -12.31 -4.39
C ARG A 93 -8.00 -13.08 -5.43
N GLY A 94 -8.66 -12.37 -6.35
CA GLY A 94 -9.51 -12.98 -7.38
C GLY A 94 -10.85 -13.50 -6.86
N GLN A 95 -11.16 -13.33 -5.57
CA GLN A 95 -12.42 -13.82 -5.00
C GLN A 95 -13.61 -12.95 -5.44
N ARG A 96 -14.79 -13.56 -5.36
CA ARG A 96 -16.06 -12.92 -5.68
C ARG A 96 -16.93 -12.86 -4.42
N PRO A 97 -17.87 -11.90 -4.31
CA PRO A 97 -18.81 -11.85 -3.20
C PRO A 97 -19.65 -13.14 -3.16
N LYS A 98 -19.83 -13.66 -1.94
CA LYS A 98 -20.67 -14.83 -1.63
C LYS A 98 -21.57 -14.50 -0.44
N PRO A 99 -22.73 -15.15 -0.30
CA PRO A 99 -23.47 -15.17 0.96
C PRO A 99 -22.54 -15.61 2.12
N LEU A 100 -22.78 -15.09 3.31
CA LEU A 100 -21.89 -15.32 4.47
C LEU A 100 -21.68 -16.81 4.76
N GLU A 101 -22.76 -17.58 4.69
CA GLU A 101 -22.79 -19.02 4.94
C GLU A 101 -21.98 -19.85 3.92
N ASP A 102 -21.74 -19.30 2.74
CA ASP A 102 -21.03 -19.96 1.63
C ASP A 102 -19.53 -19.55 1.56
N VAL A 103 -19.05 -18.70 2.46
CA VAL A 103 -17.64 -18.25 2.46
C VAL A 103 -16.76 -19.27 3.15
N PRO A 104 -15.87 -20.00 2.45
CA PRO A 104 -14.91 -20.88 3.09
C PRO A 104 -13.97 -20.10 4.02
N ALA A 105 -13.65 -20.67 5.18
CA ALA A 105 -12.70 -20.07 6.10
C ALA A 105 -11.33 -19.83 5.46
N GLU A 106 -10.90 -20.72 4.57
CA GLU A 106 -9.65 -20.60 3.82
C GLU A 106 -9.63 -19.35 2.92
N ASP A 107 -10.73 -19.08 2.20
CA ASP A 107 -10.88 -17.87 1.38
C ASP A 107 -10.77 -16.62 2.26
N PHE A 108 -11.37 -16.65 3.46
CA PHE A 108 -11.29 -15.55 4.42
C PHE A 108 -9.83 -15.33 4.87
N HIS A 109 -9.14 -16.40 5.28
CA HIS A 109 -7.76 -16.31 5.75
C HIS A 109 -6.80 -15.81 4.67
N GLN A 110 -6.90 -16.30 3.42
CA GLN A 110 -6.04 -15.86 2.33
C GLN A 110 -6.08 -14.34 2.10
N ILE A 111 -7.25 -13.73 2.24
CA ILE A 111 -7.39 -12.28 2.12
C ILE A 111 -6.82 -11.59 3.34
N VAL A 112 -7.10 -12.05 4.55
CA VAL A 112 -6.58 -11.48 5.79
C VAL A 112 -5.05 -11.54 5.80
N ASP A 113 -4.48 -12.67 5.42
CA ASP A 113 -3.03 -12.88 5.40
C ASP A 113 -2.34 -11.93 4.43
N ALA A 114 -2.85 -11.80 3.22
CA ALA A 114 -2.24 -10.91 2.24
C ALA A 114 -2.44 -9.41 2.57
N ASN A 115 -3.52 -9.03 3.25
CA ASN A 115 -3.81 -7.62 3.51
C ASN A 115 -3.33 -7.15 4.89
N LEU A 116 -3.46 -7.97 5.93
CA LEU A 116 -3.18 -7.58 7.32
C LEU A 116 -1.92 -8.26 7.87
N THR A 117 -1.85 -9.60 7.81
CA THR A 117 -0.69 -10.34 8.35
C THR A 117 0.60 -9.92 7.64
N GLY A 118 0.57 -9.78 6.31
CA GLY A 118 1.74 -9.32 5.55
C GLY A 118 2.19 -7.90 5.93
N ALA A 119 1.25 -6.98 6.17
CA ALA A 119 1.59 -5.63 6.66
C ALA A 119 2.29 -5.69 8.03
N PHE A 120 1.81 -6.54 8.93
CA PHE A 120 2.45 -6.79 10.22
C PHE A 120 3.86 -7.37 10.05
N LEU A 121 4.04 -8.39 9.21
CA LEU A 121 5.34 -9.05 8.99
C LEU A 121 6.39 -8.07 8.45
N PHE A 122 6.03 -7.22 7.48
CA PHE A 122 6.94 -6.18 6.98
C PHE A 122 7.27 -5.14 8.03
N ALA A 123 6.28 -4.64 8.77
CA ALA A 123 6.52 -3.69 9.87
C ALA A 123 7.45 -4.31 10.94
N GLN A 124 7.21 -5.59 11.31
CA GLN A 124 8.06 -6.33 12.24
C GLN A 124 9.51 -6.45 11.75
N ALA A 125 9.70 -6.70 10.45
CA ALA A 125 11.04 -6.89 9.88
C ALA A 125 11.84 -5.60 9.79
N VAL A 126 11.22 -4.44 9.47
CA VAL A 126 11.93 -3.16 9.35
C VAL A 126 12.14 -2.45 10.70
N ALA A 127 11.26 -2.68 11.69
CA ALA A 127 11.27 -1.95 12.95
C ALA A 127 12.61 -1.99 13.70
N PRO A 128 13.35 -3.13 13.81
CA PRO A 128 14.64 -3.14 14.51
C PRO A 128 15.68 -2.21 13.88
N GLY A 129 15.70 -2.13 12.55
CA GLY A 129 16.59 -1.20 11.82
C GLY A 129 16.22 0.25 12.09
N MET A 130 14.95 0.60 11.95
CA MET A 130 14.43 1.95 12.20
C MET A 130 14.64 2.38 13.66
N LYS A 131 14.40 1.48 14.64
CA LYS A 131 14.65 1.76 16.07
C LYS A 131 16.10 2.10 16.36
N ARG A 132 17.07 1.40 15.74
CA ARG A 132 18.51 1.67 15.94
C ARG A 132 18.93 3.06 15.46
N VAL A 133 18.34 3.55 14.39
CA VAL A 133 18.66 4.87 13.82
C VAL A 133 17.73 5.98 14.31
N HIS A 134 16.78 5.64 15.18
CA HIS A 134 15.76 6.58 15.69
C HIS A 134 15.05 7.37 14.59
N LYS A 135 14.78 6.75 13.46
CA LYS A 135 14.07 7.37 12.33
C LYS A 135 13.44 6.28 11.46
N GLY A 136 12.21 6.49 11.01
CA GLY A 136 11.51 5.61 10.07
C GLY A 136 10.16 6.15 9.67
N ARG A 137 9.67 5.68 8.52
CA ARG A 137 8.34 5.99 8.00
C ARG A 137 7.69 4.68 7.55
N ILE A 138 6.53 4.38 8.09
CA ILE A 138 5.72 3.23 7.68
C ILE A 138 4.38 3.77 7.16
N VAL A 139 4.08 3.48 5.89
CA VAL A 139 2.80 3.85 5.28
C VAL A 139 2.14 2.60 4.74
N THR A 140 0.91 2.32 5.16
CA THR A 140 0.11 1.23 4.57
C THR A 140 -0.92 1.79 3.60
N ILE A 141 -1.34 0.97 2.64
CA ILE A 141 -2.47 1.30 1.77
C ILE A 141 -3.67 0.49 2.23
N SER A 142 -4.58 1.18 2.91
CA SER A 142 -5.85 0.62 3.32
C SER A 142 -6.87 0.71 2.19
N SER A 143 -8.06 1.18 2.44
CA SER A 143 -9.14 1.34 1.45
C SER A 143 -10.29 2.15 2.06
N ARG A 144 -11.17 2.72 1.22
CA ARG A 144 -12.49 3.13 1.67
C ARG A 144 -13.21 1.99 2.44
N ALA A 145 -12.97 0.74 2.05
CA ALA A 145 -13.50 -0.44 2.75
C ALA A 145 -13.08 -0.57 4.22
N ALA A 146 -12.15 0.24 4.71
CA ALA A 146 -11.77 0.30 6.12
C ALA A 146 -12.59 1.32 6.94
N ILE A 147 -13.38 2.16 6.29
CA ILE A 147 -14.16 3.23 6.95
C ILE A 147 -15.64 3.21 6.56
N ALA A 148 -16.02 2.36 5.61
CA ALA A 148 -17.38 2.16 5.14
C ALA A 148 -17.53 0.73 4.59
N PRO A 149 -18.78 0.24 4.36
CA PRO A 149 -18.99 -1.04 3.69
C PRO A 149 -18.24 -1.14 2.36
N SER A 150 -17.62 -2.29 2.11
CA SER A 150 -16.84 -2.53 0.90
C SER A 150 -17.72 -2.63 -0.34
N LEU A 151 -17.33 -1.94 -1.40
CA LEU A 151 -17.99 -2.08 -2.72
C LEU A 151 -17.75 -3.46 -3.34
N THR A 152 -16.77 -4.22 -2.87
CA THR A 152 -16.51 -5.58 -3.35
C THR A 152 -17.52 -6.60 -2.82
N GLY A 153 -18.23 -6.28 -1.73
CA GLY A 153 -19.11 -7.22 -1.04
C GLY A 153 -18.38 -8.37 -0.33
N ILE A 154 -17.03 -8.29 -0.19
CA ILE A 154 -16.20 -9.36 0.38
C ILE A 154 -15.91 -9.04 1.85
N GLN A 155 -16.41 -9.88 2.75
CA GLN A 155 -16.32 -9.71 4.20
C GLN A 155 -14.86 -9.68 4.69
N ALA A 156 -14.05 -10.64 4.23
CA ALA A 156 -12.63 -10.74 4.59
C ALA A 156 -11.83 -9.47 4.21
N TYR A 157 -12.12 -8.90 3.04
CA TYR A 157 -11.44 -7.69 2.58
C TYR A 157 -11.77 -6.48 3.46
N ALA A 158 -13.05 -6.26 3.74
CA ALA A 158 -13.46 -5.19 4.65
C ALA A 158 -12.85 -5.38 6.04
N SER A 159 -12.90 -6.60 6.60
CA SER A 159 -12.33 -6.93 7.90
C SER A 159 -10.82 -6.68 7.95
N ALA A 160 -10.07 -7.14 6.94
CA ALA A 160 -8.64 -6.94 6.89
C ALA A 160 -8.24 -5.46 6.76
N LYS A 161 -8.97 -4.69 5.94
CA LYS A 161 -8.71 -3.26 5.77
C LYS A 161 -9.07 -2.44 7.02
N HIS A 162 -10.13 -2.79 7.77
CA HIS A 162 -10.37 -2.25 9.11
C HIS A 162 -9.28 -2.65 10.10
N GLY A 163 -8.85 -3.91 10.08
CA GLY A 163 -7.76 -4.41 10.92
C GLY A 163 -6.46 -3.63 10.73
N GLN A 164 -6.14 -3.21 9.50
CA GLN A 164 -4.99 -2.35 9.23
C GLN A 164 -5.05 -1.02 10.00
N LEU A 165 -6.24 -0.43 10.19
CA LEU A 165 -6.37 0.81 10.97
C LEU A 165 -6.00 0.59 12.43
N GLY A 166 -6.41 -0.55 13.02
CA GLY A 166 -6.01 -0.94 14.36
C GLY A 166 -4.50 -1.14 14.47
N LEU A 167 -3.91 -1.85 13.50
CA LEU A 167 -2.46 -2.08 13.44
C LEU A 167 -1.69 -0.75 13.36
N VAL A 168 -2.09 0.16 12.48
CA VAL A 168 -1.44 1.48 12.30
C VAL A 168 -1.49 2.30 13.61
N ARG A 169 -2.63 2.35 14.29
CA ARG A 169 -2.78 3.06 15.56
C ARG A 169 -1.90 2.47 16.64
N GLN A 170 -1.89 1.13 16.80
CA GLN A 170 -1.08 0.46 17.80
C GLN A 170 0.42 0.65 17.56
N LEU A 171 0.87 0.45 16.31
CA LEU A 171 2.28 0.62 15.95
C LEU A 171 2.73 2.08 16.06
N SER A 172 1.88 3.05 15.74
CA SER A 172 2.22 4.47 15.88
C SER A 172 2.50 4.85 17.34
N HIS A 173 1.74 4.30 18.27
CA HIS A 173 1.94 4.50 19.71
C HIS A 173 3.22 3.81 20.20
N GLU A 174 3.47 2.57 19.78
CA GLU A 174 4.66 1.81 20.19
C GLU A 174 5.95 2.41 19.64
N LEU A 175 5.96 2.78 18.35
CA LEU A 175 7.17 3.15 17.62
C LEU A 175 7.48 4.65 17.68
N GLY A 176 6.53 5.48 18.08
CA GLY A 176 6.68 6.95 18.12
C GLY A 176 7.86 7.43 18.96
N GLN A 177 8.14 6.78 20.10
CA GLN A 177 9.28 7.09 20.95
C GLN A 177 10.66 6.91 20.26
N PHE A 178 10.70 6.20 19.13
CA PHE A 178 11.89 6.02 18.30
C PHE A 178 11.91 6.93 17.07
N GLY A 179 11.08 7.98 17.00
CA GLY A 179 11.00 8.87 15.84
C GLY A 179 10.42 8.22 14.58
N ILE A 180 9.71 7.10 14.74
CA ILE A 180 9.09 6.36 13.64
C ILE A 180 7.61 6.76 13.54
N THR A 181 7.17 7.21 12.37
CA THR A 181 5.74 7.46 12.11
C THR A 181 5.11 6.27 11.39
N VAL A 182 3.87 5.96 11.72
CA VAL A 182 3.07 4.90 11.10
C VAL A 182 1.71 5.46 10.70
N ASN A 183 1.42 5.50 9.40
CA ASN A 183 0.19 6.07 8.85
C ASN A 183 -0.41 5.17 7.78
N THR A 184 -1.63 5.45 7.38
CA THR A 184 -2.27 4.76 6.25
C THR A 184 -2.96 5.73 5.31
N VAL A 185 -2.86 5.47 4.02
CA VAL A 185 -3.69 6.09 2.99
C VAL A 185 -4.87 5.17 2.71
N ALA A 186 -6.07 5.72 2.62
CA ALA A 186 -7.31 5.00 2.29
C ALA A 186 -7.84 5.48 0.93
N PRO A 187 -7.49 4.78 -0.17
CA PRO A 187 -7.98 5.12 -1.50
C PRO A 187 -9.48 4.86 -1.65
N GLY A 188 -10.12 5.65 -2.52
CA GLY A 188 -11.41 5.31 -3.10
C GLY A 188 -11.32 4.15 -4.09
N PHE A 189 -12.35 3.97 -4.93
CA PHE A 189 -12.30 3.01 -6.01
C PHE A 189 -11.40 3.51 -7.15
N LEU A 190 -10.37 2.72 -7.49
CA LEU A 190 -9.46 2.96 -8.60
C LEU A 190 -9.36 1.70 -9.48
N ARG A 191 -9.32 1.87 -10.79
CA ARG A 191 -9.11 0.78 -11.75
C ARG A 191 -7.59 0.48 -11.88
N THR A 192 -7.03 -0.20 -10.90
CA THR A 192 -5.57 -0.44 -10.78
C THR A 192 -5.19 -1.91 -10.71
N SER A 193 -6.17 -2.80 -10.77
CA SER A 193 -5.98 -4.24 -10.80
C SER A 193 -7.02 -4.89 -11.71
N PRO A 194 -6.66 -5.92 -12.49
CA PRO A 194 -7.61 -6.71 -13.28
C PRO A 194 -8.77 -7.27 -12.46
N ASP A 195 -8.58 -7.47 -11.16
CA ASP A 195 -9.63 -7.97 -10.26
C ASP A 195 -10.87 -7.06 -10.18
N TYR A 196 -10.72 -5.76 -10.49
CA TYR A 196 -11.81 -4.79 -10.41
C TYR A 196 -12.47 -4.50 -11.76
N GLU A 197 -11.87 -4.92 -12.88
CA GLU A 197 -12.43 -4.67 -14.21
C GLU A 197 -13.81 -5.30 -14.40
N PRO A 198 -14.07 -6.58 -14.00
CA PRO A 198 -15.39 -7.15 -14.15
C PRO A 198 -16.48 -6.42 -13.34
N GLN A 199 -16.13 -5.86 -12.18
CA GLN A 199 -17.05 -5.04 -11.40
C GLN A 199 -17.39 -3.74 -12.13
N TRP A 200 -16.36 -3.06 -12.66
CA TRP A 200 -16.53 -1.83 -13.41
C TRP A 200 -17.34 -2.03 -14.68
N GLU A 201 -17.02 -3.06 -15.46
CA GLU A 201 -17.73 -3.41 -16.70
C GLU A 201 -19.19 -3.81 -16.41
N GLY A 202 -19.44 -4.54 -15.31
CA GLY A 202 -20.77 -4.95 -14.88
C GLY A 202 -21.70 -3.78 -14.54
N TRP A 203 -21.17 -2.59 -14.24
CA TRP A 203 -22.00 -1.41 -13.99
C TRP A 203 -22.56 -0.79 -15.28
N GLY A 204 -22.00 -1.10 -16.45
CA GLY A 204 -22.37 -0.49 -17.71
C GLY A 204 -22.14 1.03 -17.74
N ALA A 205 -22.36 1.67 -18.90
CA ALA A 205 -22.06 3.08 -19.07
C ALA A 205 -22.83 4.01 -18.11
N GLU A 206 -24.12 3.70 -17.85
CA GLU A 206 -24.94 4.50 -16.93
C GLU A 206 -24.49 4.36 -15.48
N GLY A 207 -24.20 3.16 -15.02
CA GLY A 207 -23.71 2.91 -13.66
C GLY A 207 -22.31 3.49 -13.43
N GLN A 208 -21.43 3.41 -14.41
CA GLN A 208 -20.11 4.03 -14.40
C GLN A 208 -20.22 5.56 -14.28
N LYS A 209 -21.09 6.18 -15.09
CA LYS A 209 -21.36 7.61 -15.02
C LYS A 209 -21.93 8.00 -13.66
N ALA A 210 -22.95 7.27 -13.18
CA ALA A 210 -23.57 7.53 -11.87
C ALA A 210 -22.56 7.39 -10.73
N PHE A 211 -21.61 6.44 -10.83
CA PHE A 211 -20.52 6.32 -9.86
C PHE A 211 -19.61 7.54 -9.86
N VAL A 212 -19.14 7.98 -11.04
CA VAL A 212 -18.28 9.17 -11.16
C VAL A 212 -19.00 10.44 -10.70
N ASP A 213 -20.29 10.56 -10.98
CA ASP A 213 -21.12 11.70 -10.55
C ASP A 213 -21.30 11.81 -9.04
N ARG A 214 -21.09 10.72 -8.28
CA ARG A 214 -21.06 10.74 -6.80
C ARG A 214 -19.74 11.20 -6.22
N ILE A 215 -18.66 11.15 -7.00
CA ILE A 215 -17.37 11.69 -6.56
C ILE A 215 -17.43 13.21 -6.67
N ALA A 216 -17.18 13.94 -5.58
CA ALA A 216 -17.25 15.40 -5.58
C ALA A 216 -16.31 16.03 -6.63
N MET A 217 -15.13 15.43 -6.84
CA MET A 217 -14.17 15.86 -7.86
C MET A 217 -14.56 15.47 -9.28
N ARG A 218 -15.69 14.76 -9.49
CA ARG A 218 -16.24 14.39 -10.81
C ARG A 218 -15.26 13.63 -11.72
N ARG A 219 -14.30 12.95 -11.11
CA ARG A 219 -13.34 12.09 -11.83
C ARG A 219 -12.93 10.90 -10.96
N MET A 220 -12.51 9.85 -11.61
CA MET A 220 -11.80 8.76 -10.95
C MET A 220 -10.44 9.25 -10.44
N GLY A 221 -9.99 8.70 -9.33
CA GLY A 221 -8.62 8.86 -8.88
C GLY A 221 -7.64 8.09 -9.77
N THR A 222 -6.38 8.49 -9.74
CA THR A 222 -5.27 7.84 -10.42
C THR A 222 -4.30 7.24 -9.41
N PRO A 223 -3.45 6.26 -9.79
CA PRO A 223 -2.38 5.79 -8.93
C PRO A 223 -1.47 6.92 -8.42
N GLN A 224 -1.25 7.96 -9.22
CA GLN A 224 -0.43 9.13 -8.89
C GLN A 224 -1.08 9.96 -7.75
N ASP A 225 -2.41 10.11 -7.72
CA ASP A 225 -3.09 10.80 -6.63
C ASP A 225 -2.76 10.12 -5.27
N ILE A 226 -2.63 8.79 -5.26
CA ILE A 226 -2.26 8.03 -4.06
C ILE A 226 -0.75 8.16 -3.78
N ALA A 227 0.10 8.07 -4.81
CA ALA A 227 1.54 8.19 -4.65
C ALA A 227 1.93 9.54 -4.02
N HIS A 228 1.33 10.64 -4.44
CA HIS A 228 1.60 11.97 -3.86
C HIS A 228 1.27 12.02 -2.36
N ALA A 229 0.16 11.43 -1.94
CA ALA A 229 -0.20 11.35 -0.52
C ALA A 229 0.83 10.50 0.28
N VAL A 230 1.30 9.40 -0.31
CA VAL A 230 2.32 8.54 0.30
C VAL A 230 3.65 9.27 0.41
N LEU A 231 4.11 9.95 -0.65
CA LEU A 231 5.34 10.76 -0.61
C LEU A 231 5.28 11.81 0.50
N PHE A 232 4.16 12.50 0.65
CA PHE A 232 3.98 13.47 1.73
C PHE A 232 4.10 12.81 3.11
N LEU A 233 3.37 11.72 3.37
CA LEU A 233 3.40 11.02 4.66
C LEU A 233 4.77 10.39 4.97
N ALA A 234 5.55 10.03 3.95
CA ALA A 234 6.89 9.49 4.07
C ALA A 234 7.97 10.58 4.21
N SER A 235 7.66 11.83 3.91
CA SER A 235 8.61 12.95 3.96
C SER A 235 8.90 13.43 5.38
N ASP A 236 9.91 14.28 5.53
CA ASP A 236 10.22 14.94 6.78
C ASP A 236 9.18 16.00 7.17
N TYR A 237 8.37 16.50 6.21
CA TYR A 237 7.24 17.40 6.47
C TYR A 237 6.12 16.75 7.28
N ALA A 238 6.02 15.41 7.27
CA ALA A 238 5.04 14.65 8.04
C ALA A 238 5.63 14.06 9.34
N SER A 239 6.76 14.58 9.84
CA SER A 239 7.47 14.03 11.01
C SER A 239 6.66 14.06 12.32
N TRP A 240 5.60 14.87 12.39
CA TRP A 240 4.68 14.95 13.53
C TRP A 240 3.30 14.34 13.23
N ILE A 241 3.16 13.65 12.08
CA ILE A 241 1.92 12.99 11.67
C ILE A 241 2.11 11.48 11.85
N THR A 242 1.41 10.90 12.84
CA THR A 242 1.45 9.45 13.10
C THR A 242 0.10 8.95 13.59
N GLY A 243 -0.21 7.67 13.34
CA GLY A 243 -1.49 7.04 13.68
C GLY A 243 -2.66 7.50 12.81
N GLN A 244 -2.40 8.24 11.72
CA GLN A 244 -3.45 8.88 10.93
C GLN A 244 -3.92 8.00 9.77
N ILE A 245 -5.19 8.17 9.44
CA ILE A 245 -5.85 7.59 8.28
C ILE A 245 -6.13 8.76 7.34
N LEU A 246 -5.49 8.76 6.17
CA LEU A 246 -5.68 9.79 5.15
C LEU A 246 -6.56 9.26 4.01
N PRO A 247 -7.85 9.61 3.95
CA PRO A 247 -8.70 9.30 2.83
C PRO A 247 -8.26 10.07 1.57
N VAL A 248 -8.02 9.35 0.47
CA VAL A 248 -7.71 9.93 -0.84
C VAL A 248 -8.70 9.37 -1.85
N MET A 249 -9.88 9.97 -1.93
CA MET A 249 -11.02 9.42 -2.67
C MET A 249 -11.90 10.46 -3.38
N GLY A 250 -11.40 11.68 -3.53
CA GLY A 250 -12.13 12.75 -4.21
C GLY A 250 -13.44 13.16 -3.52
N SER A 251 -13.54 12.94 -2.19
CA SER A 251 -14.77 13.15 -1.39
C SER A 251 -15.94 12.28 -1.89
N HIS A 252 -15.70 10.99 -2.00
CA HIS A 252 -16.76 9.99 -2.20
C HIS A 252 -17.31 9.54 -0.84
N ASN A 253 -18.57 9.83 -0.58
CA ASN A 253 -19.31 9.40 0.63
C ASN A 253 -19.98 8.05 0.42
#